data_84930d7ce74bdf5d08f26403a886109c
#
_entry.id   84930d7ce74bdf5d08f26403a886109c
#
_cell.length_a   1.000
_cell.length_b   1.000
_cell.length_c   1.000
_cell.angle_alpha   90.00
_cell.angle_beta   90.00
_cell.angle_gamma   90.00
#
_symmetry.space_group_name_H-M   'P 1'
#
loop_
_entity.id
_entity.type
_entity.pdbx_description
1 polymer ?
#
loop_
_entity_poly.entity_id
_entity_poly.type
_entity_poly.pdbx_seq_one_letter_code
_entity_poly.pdbx_strand_id
1 'polypeptide(L)'
;ALAGNHPFLRHAFLQALHETGCASPSAGWTPRYVTAWDGGRLAGAIPLYAKAHSYGEYVFDWGWADAYRRHGMRYYPKLVAAVPFTPVTGPRLIGRDATTRRALLDAALARVADGSHSSLHVLFATDAEALELDAAGLISRRSVQFHWTNAGWRDFGDFLDGLRAEKRKKL
;
A
#
# COMPACT_ATOMS: atom_id res chain seq x y z
N ALA A 1 -8.72 -9.33 -16.00
CA ALA A 1 -8.47 -9.14 -14.57
C ALA A 1 -8.50 -7.64 -14.26
N LEU A 2 -9.20 -7.20 -13.20
CA LEU A 2 -9.41 -5.77 -12.86
C LEU A 2 -8.10 -5.02 -12.55
N ALA A 3 -7.10 -5.70 -11.97
CA ALA A 3 -5.79 -5.13 -11.63
C ALA A 3 -4.76 -5.18 -12.78
N GLY A 4 -5.17 -5.53 -13.99
CA GLY A 4 -4.25 -5.73 -15.10
C GLY A 4 -3.19 -6.80 -14.81
N ASN A 5 -1.94 -6.53 -15.25
CA ASN A 5 -0.82 -7.46 -15.07
C ASN A 5 0.04 -7.17 -13.83
N HIS A 6 -0.46 -6.38 -12.85
CA HIS A 6 0.31 -6.05 -11.66
C HIS A 6 0.57 -7.30 -10.81
N PRO A 7 1.81 -7.78 -10.69
CA PRO A 7 2.09 -9.10 -10.11
C PRO A 7 1.66 -9.21 -8.64
N PHE A 8 1.86 -8.15 -7.85
CA PHE A 8 1.57 -8.11 -6.42
C PHE A 8 0.08 -7.93 -6.09
N LEU A 9 -0.77 -7.65 -7.09
CA LEU A 9 -2.23 -7.58 -6.95
C LEU A 9 -2.94 -8.81 -7.51
N ARG A 10 -2.19 -9.82 -7.94
CA ARG A 10 -2.78 -11.11 -8.31
C ARG A 10 -3.35 -11.79 -7.07
N HIS A 11 -4.53 -12.40 -7.23
CA HIS A 11 -5.19 -13.14 -6.15
C HIS A 11 -4.25 -14.15 -5.48
N ALA A 12 -3.50 -14.93 -6.26
CA ALA A 12 -2.57 -15.93 -5.75
C ALA A 12 -1.47 -15.31 -4.84
N PHE A 13 -0.97 -14.11 -5.16
CA PHE A 13 0.03 -13.43 -4.33
C PHE A 13 -0.57 -12.98 -2.99
N LEU A 14 -1.72 -12.30 -3.03
CA LEU A 14 -2.38 -11.83 -1.82
C LEU A 14 -2.85 -13.00 -0.95
N GLN A 15 -3.38 -14.05 -1.57
CA GLN A 15 -3.79 -15.28 -0.88
C GLN A 15 -2.59 -15.94 -0.18
N ALA A 16 -1.46 -16.09 -0.85
CA ALA A 16 -0.26 -16.66 -0.26
C ALA A 16 0.21 -15.87 0.99
N LEU A 17 0.15 -14.53 0.95
CA LEU A 17 0.49 -13.70 2.11
C LEU A 17 -0.41 -13.99 3.34
N HIS A 18 -1.68 -14.34 3.12
CA HIS A 18 -2.62 -14.68 4.20
C HIS A 18 -2.46 -16.12 4.66
N GLU A 19 -2.38 -17.07 3.74
CA GLU A 19 -2.25 -18.50 4.06
C GLU A 19 -0.95 -18.84 4.79
N THR A 20 0.14 -18.15 4.43
CA THR A 20 1.44 -18.30 5.13
C THR A 20 1.53 -17.52 6.44
N GLY A 21 0.52 -16.70 6.76
CA GLY A 21 0.53 -15.85 7.94
C GLY A 21 1.41 -14.61 7.86
N CYS A 22 2.08 -14.36 6.71
CA CYS A 22 2.90 -13.16 6.51
C CYS A 22 2.08 -11.87 6.66
N ALA A 23 0.87 -11.82 6.09
CA ALA A 23 -0.09 -10.75 6.31
C ALA A 23 -1.26 -11.26 7.15
N SER A 24 -1.11 -11.22 8.46
CA SER A 24 -2.05 -11.73 9.45
C SER A 24 -2.27 -10.73 10.59
N PRO A 25 -3.30 -10.91 11.43
CA PRO A 25 -3.48 -10.07 12.62
C PRO A 25 -2.26 -10.09 13.56
N SER A 26 -1.58 -11.23 13.71
CA SER A 26 -0.37 -11.35 14.53
C SER A 26 0.82 -10.58 13.95
N ALA A 27 0.88 -10.41 12.61
CA ALA A 27 1.84 -9.57 11.92
C ALA A 27 1.38 -8.09 11.81
N GLY A 28 0.27 -7.73 12.47
CA GLY A 28 -0.31 -6.39 12.45
C GLY A 28 -1.02 -6.02 11.14
N TRP A 29 -1.35 -7.00 10.30
CA TRP A 29 -2.07 -6.83 9.04
C TRP A 29 -3.40 -7.59 9.08
N THR A 30 -4.46 -6.96 9.57
CA THR A 30 -5.79 -7.58 9.62
C THR A 30 -6.55 -7.25 8.34
N PRO A 31 -6.86 -8.22 7.46
CA PRO A 31 -7.60 -7.97 6.22
C PRO A 31 -8.97 -7.32 6.48
N ARG A 32 -9.27 -6.29 5.71
CA ARG A 32 -10.53 -5.51 5.76
C ARG A 32 -10.98 -5.12 4.37
N TYR A 33 -10.77 -5.99 3.39
CA TYR A 33 -11.05 -5.71 1.98
C TYR A 33 -12.42 -5.09 1.78
N VAL A 34 -12.49 -4.12 0.88
CA VAL A 34 -13.74 -3.57 0.38
C VAL A 34 -13.92 -4.08 -1.03
N THR A 35 -15.06 -4.65 -1.34
CA THR A 35 -15.37 -5.21 -2.65
C THR A 35 -16.68 -4.67 -3.19
N ALA A 36 -16.72 -4.40 -4.48
CA ALA A 36 -17.93 -4.02 -5.21
C ALA A 36 -18.34 -5.18 -6.13
N TRP A 37 -19.62 -5.50 -6.13
CA TRP A 37 -20.19 -6.61 -6.91
C TRP A 37 -21.34 -6.10 -7.79
N ASP A 38 -21.42 -6.65 -8.98
CA ASP A 38 -22.50 -6.38 -9.94
C ASP A 38 -22.98 -7.70 -10.55
N GLY A 39 -24.25 -8.06 -10.29
CA GLY A 39 -24.85 -9.29 -10.76
C GLY A 39 -24.05 -10.55 -10.38
N GLY A 40 -23.43 -10.59 -9.19
CA GLY A 40 -22.59 -11.72 -8.74
C GLY A 40 -21.17 -11.73 -9.32
N ARG A 41 -20.79 -10.71 -10.10
CA ARG A 41 -19.42 -10.54 -10.65
C ARG A 41 -18.68 -9.46 -9.88
N LEU A 42 -17.41 -9.73 -9.53
CA LEU A 42 -16.56 -8.74 -8.88
C LEU A 42 -16.31 -7.56 -9.84
N ALA A 43 -16.80 -6.38 -9.47
CA ALA A 43 -16.64 -5.14 -10.22
C ALA A 43 -15.46 -4.29 -9.73
N GLY A 44 -15.05 -4.47 -8.46
CA GLY A 44 -13.91 -3.78 -7.93
C GLY A 44 -13.52 -4.24 -6.53
N ALA A 45 -12.31 -3.86 -6.08
CA ALA A 45 -11.80 -4.15 -4.75
C ALA A 45 -10.73 -3.15 -4.29
N ILE A 46 -10.63 -2.94 -2.99
CA ILE A 46 -9.48 -2.30 -2.34
C ILE A 46 -8.80 -3.35 -1.45
N PRO A 47 -7.50 -3.64 -1.62
CA PRO A 47 -6.73 -4.44 -0.68
C PRO A 47 -6.49 -3.62 0.60
N LEU A 48 -7.48 -3.59 1.48
CA LEU A 48 -7.53 -2.79 2.68
C LEU A 48 -7.21 -3.63 3.91
N TYR A 49 -6.45 -3.05 4.84
CA TYR A 49 -6.04 -3.70 6.08
C TYR A 49 -6.24 -2.77 7.27
N ALA A 50 -6.68 -3.31 8.39
CA ALA A 50 -6.55 -2.63 9.68
C ALA A 50 -5.15 -2.91 10.24
N LYS A 51 -4.42 -1.84 10.53
CA LYS A 51 -3.03 -1.89 11.00
C LYS A 51 -2.95 -1.57 12.49
N ALA A 52 -2.34 -2.47 13.25
CA ALA A 52 -2.07 -2.28 14.67
C ALA A 52 -0.76 -1.52 14.94
N HIS A 53 0.09 -1.35 13.94
CA HIS A 53 1.36 -0.62 13.95
C HIS A 53 1.80 -0.32 12.50
N SER A 54 2.80 0.55 12.29
CA SER A 54 3.24 0.96 10.94
C SER A 54 4.40 0.14 10.35
N TYR A 55 4.79 -0.98 10.97
CA TYR A 55 5.80 -1.85 10.40
C TYR A 55 5.32 -2.51 9.10
N GLY A 56 6.25 -2.62 8.12
CA GLY A 56 5.98 -3.24 6.82
C GLY A 56 5.26 -2.35 5.81
N GLU A 57 5.00 -1.07 6.15
CA GLU A 57 4.37 -0.09 5.26
C GLU A 57 5.37 0.72 4.43
N TYR A 58 6.59 0.91 4.94
CA TYR A 58 7.68 1.69 4.32
C TYR A 58 7.35 3.19 4.11
N VAL A 59 6.48 3.78 4.94
CA VAL A 59 6.09 5.21 4.85
C VAL A 59 6.44 6.05 6.08
N PHE A 60 6.98 5.47 7.12
CA PHE A 60 7.56 6.14 8.30
C PHE A 60 6.68 7.25 8.90
N ASP A 61 5.47 6.91 9.33
CA ASP A 61 4.50 7.84 9.92
C ASP A 61 4.55 7.94 11.45
N TRP A 62 5.68 7.60 12.05
CA TRP A 62 5.90 7.60 13.50
C TRP A 62 5.60 8.95 14.16
N GLY A 63 5.88 10.06 13.45
CA GLY A 63 5.57 11.40 13.92
C GLY A 63 4.06 11.63 14.15
N TRP A 64 3.23 11.05 13.30
CA TRP A 64 1.77 11.09 13.47
C TRP A 64 1.32 10.26 14.66
N ALA A 65 1.81 9.04 14.80
CA ALA A 65 1.49 8.17 15.93
C ALA A 65 1.88 8.84 17.26
N ASP A 66 3.05 9.51 17.30
CA ASP A 66 3.52 10.24 18.47
C ASP A 66 2.66 11.49 18.76
N ALA A 67 2.25 12.23 17.74
CA ALA A 67 1.36 13.38 17.90
C ALA A 67 0.00 12.95 18.47
N TYR A 68 -0.61 11.89 17.95
CA TYR A 68 -1.86 11.35 18.52
C TYR A 68 -1.70 10.96 19.98
N ARG A 69 -0.64 10.23 20.31
CA ARG A 69 -0.34 9.82 21.69
C ARG A 69 -0.21 11.03 22.63
N ARG A 70 0.51 12.08 22.21
CA ARG A 70 0.68 13.32 23.01
C ARG A 70 -0.64 14.05 23.29
N HIS A 71 -1.62 13.89 22.41
CA HIS A 71 -2.95 14.49 22.58
C HIS A 71 -3.97 13.51 23.18
N GLY A 72 -3.53 12.37 23.75
CA GLY A 72 -4.41 11.38 24.35
C GLY A 72 -5.32 10.63 23.38
N MET A 73 -5.01 10.68 22.08
CA MET A 73 -5.77 10.04 21.02
C MET A 73 -5.12 8.72 20.58
N ARG A 74 -5.94 7.79 20.10
CA ARG A 74 -5.46 6.52 19.54
C ARG A 74 -5.16 6.68 18.05
N TYR A 75 -3.93 6.41 17.64
CA TYR A 75 -3.55 6.33 16.22
C TYR A 75 -3.83 4.96 15.60
N TYR A 76 -3.72 3.90 16.37
CA TYR A 76 -4.02 2.54 15.93
C TYR A 76 -5.32 2.04 16.55
N PRO A 77 -6.09 1.19 15.84
CA PRO A 77 -5.87 0.76 14.46
C PRO A 77 -6.17 1.88 13.46
N LYS A 78 -5.39 1.91 12.37
CA LYS A 78 -5.64 2.72 11.18
C LYS A 78 -5.96 1.82 9.99
N LEU A 79 -6.61 2.34 8.94
CA LEU A 79 -6.82 1.63 7.69
C LEU A 79 -5.70 1.93 6.68
N VAL A 80 -5.21 0.90 6.02
CA VAL A 80 -4.17 1.02 4.99
C VAL A 80 -4.55 0.25 3.74
N ALA A 81 -4.71 0.94 2.63
CA ALA A 81 -4.81 0.36 1.29
C ALA A 81 -3.40 0.20 0.72
N ALA A 82 -2.88 -1.02 0.72
CA ALA A 82 -1.52 -1.33 0.31
C ALA A 82 -1.36 -2.80 -0.08
N VAL A 83 -0.25 -3.13 -0.70
CA VAL A 83 0.24 -4.50 -0.76
C VAL A 83 1.18 -4.71 0.43
N PRO A 84 0.91 -5.65 1.34
CA PRO A 84 1.75 -5.87 2.52
C PRO A 84 3.22 -6.10 2.16
N PHE A 85 4.14 -5.44 2.89
CA PHE A 85 5.59 -5.56 2.74
C PHE A 85 6.14 -5.21 1.35
N THR A 86 5.34 -4.58 0.48
CA THR A 86 5.68 -4.37 -0.93
C THR A 86 5.53 -2.90 -1.31
N PRO A 87 6.59 -2.07 -1.16
CA PRO A 87 6.55 -0.63 -1.44
C PRO A 87 6.64 -0.34 -2.95
N VAL A 88 5.72 -0.88 -3.72
CA VAL A 88 5.68 -0.75 -5.19
C VAL A 88 4.46 0.05 -5.60
N THR A 89 4.65 1.05 -6.45
CA THR A 89 3.57 1.84 -7.04
C THR A 89 2.63 0.95 -7.87
N GLY A 90 1.33 1.14 -7.70
CA GLY A 90 0.32 0.41 -8.44
C GLY A 90 -1.09 0.77 -8.00
N PRO A 91 -2.13 0.27 -8.68
CA PRO A 91 -3.50 0.60 -8.34
C PRO A 91 -3.88 0.08 -6.95
N ARG A 92 -4.58 0.92 -6.21
CA ARG A 92 -5.16 0.60 -4.89
C ARG A 92 -6.67 0.63 -4.91
N LEU A 93 -7.25 1.47 -5.77
CA LEU A 93 -8.69 1.54 -6.05
C LEU A 93 -8.97 0.69 -7.31
N ILE A 94 -8.97 -0.62 -7.18
CA ILE A 94 -9.14 -1.53 -8.31
C ILE A 94 -10.62 -1.57 -8.67
N GLY A 95 -11.01 -0.93 -9.77
CA GLY A 95 -12.40 -0.89 -10.21
C GLY A 95 -12.52 -0.85 -11.72
N ARG A 96 -13.62 -1.41 -12.25
CA ARG A 96 -13.89 -1.45 -13.69
C ARG A 96 -14.05 -0.05 -14.33
N ASP A 97 -14.49 0.94 -13.50
CA ASP A 97 -14.75 2.31 -13.90
C ASP A 97 -14.60 3.28 -12.72
N ALA A 98 -14.63 4.57 -12.99
CA ALA A 98 -14.48 5.61 -11.98
C ALA A 98 -15.59 5.60 -10.92
N THR A 99 -16.83 5.29 -11.31
CA THR A 99 -17.97 5.19 -10.39
C THR A 99 -17.74 4.07 -9.37
N THR A 100 -17.28 2.92 -9.83
CA THR A 100 -16.95 1.78 -8.95
C THR A 100 -15.79 2.14 -8.00
N ARG A 101 -14.73 2.79 -8.50
CA ARG A 101 -13.61 3.23 -7.66
C ARG A 101 -14.05 4.23 -6.60
N ARG A 102 -14.90 5.20 -6.98
CA ARG A 102 -15.46 6.18 -6.05
C ARG A 102 -16.29 5.50 -4.95
N ALA A 103 -17.19 4.59 -5.31
CA ALA A 103 -18.01 3.86 -4.34
C ALA A 103 -17.16 3.04 -3.35
N LEU A 104 -16.08 2.41 -3.84
CA LEU A 104 -15.12 1.70 -3.00
C LEU A 104 -14.42 2.63 -2.02
N LEU A 105 -13.99 3.81 -2.48
CA LEU A 105 -13.32 4.81 -1.64
C LEU A 105 -14.28 5.35 -0.57
N ASP A 106 -15.51 5.70 -0.95
CA ASP A 106 -16.54 6.18 -0.02
C ASP A 106 -16.83 5.13 1.08
N ALA A 107 -16.90 3.85 0.70
CA ALA A 107 -17.08 2.76 1.66
C ALA A 107 -15.87 2.58 2.61
N ALA A 108 -14.65 2.84 2.14
CA ALA A 108 -13.47 2.82 2.99
C ALA A 108 -13.43 4.03 3.94
N LEU A 109 -13.80 5.22 3.46
CA LEU A 109 -13.88 6.44 4.25
C LEU A 109 -14.94 6.35 5.34
N ALA A 110 -16.10 5.73 5.05
CA ALA A 110 -17.16 5.52 6.02
C ALA A 110 -16.67 4.75 7.25
N ARG A 111 -15.72 3.81 7.10
CA ARG A 111 -15.11 3.06 8.21
C ARG A 111 -14.17 3.89 9.10
N VAL A 112 -13.73 5.04 8.62
CA VAL A 112 -13.01 6.02 9.46
C VAL A 112 -14.00 6.96 10.14
N ALA A 113 -15.04 7.36 9.42
CA ALA A 113 -16.06 8.26 9.94
C ALA A 113 -16.86 7.67 11.13
N ASP A 114 -16.98 6.34 11.21
CA ASP A 114 -17.63 5.67 12.35
C ASP A 114 -16.76 5.62 13.63
N GLY A 115 -15.51 6.12 13.55
CA GLY A 115 -14.56 6.17 14.68
C GLY A 115 -13.88 4.83 15.01
N SER A 116 -14.14 3.77 14.26
CA SER A 116 -13.50 2.47 14.48
C SER A 116 -12.01 2.46 14.14
N HIS A 117 -11.60 3.36 13.25
CA HIS A 117 -10.22 3.53 12.79
C HIS A 117 -9.83 5.01 12.79
N SER A 118 -8.57 5.32 13.08
CA SER A 118 -8.10 6.70 13.22
C SER A 118 -7.98 7.44 11.88
N SER A 119 -7.70 6.72 10.81
CA SER A 119 -7.40 7.30 9.49
C SER A 119 -7.42 6.25 8.38
N LEU A 120 -7.50 6.71 7.13
CA LEU A 120 -7.28 5.90 5.92
C LEU A 120 -6.00 6.36 5.23
N HIS A 121 -5.09 5.45 4.97
CA HIS A 121 -3.88 5.66 4.20
C HIS A 121 -3.93 4.86 2.90
N VAL A 122 -3.66 5.49 1.77
CA VAL A 122 -3.50 4.81 0.47
C VAL A 122 -2.04 4.92 0.07
N LEU A 123 -1.31 3.80 0.10
CA LEU A 123 0.14 3.81 -0.05
C LEU A 123 0.56 3.43 -1.46
N PHE A 124 1.54 4.18 -2.02
CA PHE A 124 2.13 3.92 -3.33
C PHE A 124 1.07 3.86 -4.46
N ALA A 125 0.06 4.73 -4.37
CA ALA A 125 -0.93 4.91 -5.42
C ALA A 125 -0.29 5.38 -6.74
N THR A 126 -0.95 5.12 -7.86
CA THR A 126 -0.56 5.71 -9.15
C THR A 126 -0.86 7.20 -9.18
N ASP A 127 -0.19 7.96 -10.06
CA ASP A 127 -0.46 9.40 -10.21
C ASP A 127 -1.94 9.68 -10.56
N ALA A 128 -2.55 8.82 -11.37
CA ALA A 128 -3.97 8.94 -11.71
C ALA A 128 -4.87 8.73 -10.49
N GLU A 129 -4.57 7.76 -9.64
CA GLU A 129 -5.30 7.55 -8.39
C GLU A 129 -5.04 8.67 -7.38
N ALA A 130 -3.83 9.24 -7.33
CA ALA A 130 -3.54 10.37 -6.46
C ALA A 130 -4.45 11.56 -6.75
N LEU A 131 -4.75 11.84 -8.03
CA LEU A 131 -5.71 12.87 -8.41
C LEU A 131 -7.14 12.54 -7.96
N GLU A 132 -7.57 11.27 -8.08
CA GLU A 132 -8.89 10.83 -7.59
C GLU A 132 -8.99 10.97 -6.05
N LEU A 133 -7.91 10.63 -5.33
CA LEU A 133 -7.83 10.73 -3.87
C LEU A 133 -7.83 12.19 -3.41
N ASP A 134 -7.05 13.06 -4.05
CA ASP A 134 -7.03 14.50 -3.78
C ASP A 134 -8.43 15.13 -4.00
N ALA A 135 -9.10 14.75 -5.10
CA ALA A 135 -10.47 15.20 -5.38
C ALA A 135 -11.50 14.69 -4.35
N ALA A 136 -11.19 13.60 -3.66
CA ALA A 136 -12.00 13.09 -2.55
C ALA A 136 -11.63 13.70 -1.17
N GLY A 137 -10.70 14.66 -1.14
CA GLY A 137 -10.29 15.40 0.05
C GLY A 137 -9.21 14.71 0.89
N LEU A 138 -8.54 13.68 0.38
CA LEU A 138 -7.39 13.10 1.05
C LEU A 138 -6.15 13.99 0.85
N ILE A 139 -5.25 13.96 1.84
CA ILE A 139 -4.02 14.78 1.81
C ILE A 139 -2.91 13.98 1.13
N SER A 140 -2.38 14.50 0.03
CA SER A 140 -1.24 13.89 -0.66
C SER A 140 0.07 14.12 0.10
N ARG A 141 0.84 13.03 0.27
CA ARG A 141 2.21 13.08 0.80
C ARG A 141 3.15 12.45 -0.21
N ARG A 142 4.22 13.16 -0.55
CA ARG A 142 5.25 12.66 -1.46
C ARG A 142 6.50 12.28 -0.69
N SER A 143 7.14 11.21 -1.15
CA SER A 143 8.43 10.73 -0.66
C SER A 143 9.29 10.33 -1.85
N VAL A 144 10.56 10.03 -1.59
CA VAL A 144 11.50 9.57 -2.62
C VAL A 144 11.80 8.09 -2.42
N GLN A 145 11.95 7.39 -3.52
CA GLN A 145 12.38 6.00 -3.56
C GLN A 145 13.62 5.90 -4.46
N PHE A 146 14.68 5.27 -3.97
CA PHE A 146 15.88 5.06 -4.76
C PHE A 146 15.76 3.74 -5.51
N HIS A 147 15.91 3.80 -6.82
CA HIS A 147 15.86 2.64 -7.68
C HIS A 147 17.26 2.38 -8.24
N TRP A 148 17.72 1.14 -8.12
CA TRP A 148 18.90 0.69 -8.83
C TRP A 148 18.49 0.16 -10.20
N THR A 149 19.20 0.58 -11.25
CA THR A 149 18.98 0.12 -12.61
C THR A 149 20.25 -0.54 -13.11
N ASN A 150 20.13 -1.75 -13.66
CA ASN A 150 21.25 -2.42 -14.28
C ASN A 150 21.69 -1.65 -15.54
N ALA A 151 22.94 -1.15 -15.54
CA ALA A 151 23.54 -0.41 -16.65
C ALA A 151 24.16 -1.34 -17.72
N GLY A 152 23.70 -2.58 -17.81
CA GLY A 152 24.20 -3.55 -18.78
C GLY A 152 25.23 -4.54 -18.21
N TRP A 153 25.40 -4.58 -16.88
CA TRP A 153 26.27 -5.57 -16.26
C TRP A 153 25.68 -6.97 -16.39
N ARG A 154 26.52 -7.91 -16.81
CA ARG A 154 26.14 -9.32 -17.03
C ARG A 154 26.03 -10.10 -15.71
N ASP A 155 26.87 -9.74 -14.73
CA ASP A 155 26.93 -10.37 -13.42
C ASP A 155 27.46 -9.39 -12.35
N PHE A 156 27.59 -9.89 -11.12
CA PHE A 156 28.06 -9.07 -10.00
C PHE A 156 29.54 -8.67 -10.14
N GLY A 157 30.36 -9.47 -10.83
CA GLY A 157 31.75 -9.13 -11.12
C GLY A 157 31.85 -7.89 -12.03
N ASP A 158 31.10 -7.89 -13.14
CA ASP A 158 31.01 -6.73 -14.04
C ASP A 158 30.54 -5.48 -13.29
N PHE A 159 29.59 -5.62 -12.37
CA PHE A 159 29.14 -4.51 -11.53
C PHE A 159 30.27 -3.99 -10.63
N LEU A 160 31.00 -4.87 -9.96
CA LEU A 160 32.12 -4.52 -9.11
C LEU A 160 33.25 -3.82 -9.89
N ASP A 161 33.55 -4.27 -11.10
CA ASP A 161 34.57 -3.71 -11.97
C ASP A 161 34.23 -2.28 -12.40
N GLY A 162 32.95 -1.94 -12.51
CA GLY A 162 32.48 -0.58 -12.75
C GLY A 162 32.62 0.36 -11.54
N LEU A 163 32.92 -0.15 -10.34
CA LEU A 163 33.06 0.65 -9.13
C LEU A 163 34.47 1.15 -8.91
N ARG A 164 34.60 2.36 -8.33
CA ARG A 164 35.89 2.86 -7.83
C ARG A 164 36.44 1.89 -6.77
N ALA A 165 37.76 1.72 -6.74
CA ALA A 165 38.47 0.79 -5.85
C ALA A 165 38.07 0.91 -4.37
N GLU A 166 37.84 2.13 -3.88
CA GLU A 166 37.42 2.38 -2.51
C GLU A 166 36.02 1.84 -2.20
N LYS A 167 35.08 1.95 -3.16
CA LYS A 167 33.71 1.40 -3.00
C LYS A 167 33.69 -0.12 -3.15
N ARG A 168 34.48 -0.66 -4.08
CA ARG A 168 34.62 -2.11 -4.30
C ARG A 168 35.11 -2.87 -3.05
N LYS A 169 35.99 -2.22 -2.26
CA LYS A 169 36.52 -2.83 -1.00
C LYS A 169 35.51 -2.87 0.14
N LYS A 170 34.36 -2.16 0.02
CA LYS A 170 33.32 -2.09 1.05
C LYS A 170 32.14 -3.00 0.78
N LEU A 171 32.13 -3.67 -0.36
CA LEU A 171 31.14 -4.66 -0.79
C LEU A 171 31.71 -6.08 -0.76
#